data_d7951d973d8765c14ccc360d9876f01f
#
_entry.id   d7951d973d8765c14ccc360d9876f01f
#
_cell.length_a   1.000
_cell.length_b   1.000
_cell.length_c   1.000
_cell.angle_alpha   90.00
_cell.angle_beta   90.00
_cell.angle_gamma   90.00
#
_symmetry.space_group_name_H-M   'P 1'
#
loop_
_entity.id
_entity.type
_entity.pdbx_description
1 polymer ?
#
loop_
_entity_poly.entity_id
_entity_poly.type
_entity_poly.pdbx_seq_one_letter_code
_entity_poly.pdbx_strand_id
1 'polypeptide(L)'
;MAAQAAGRPLRLAHRGVHGGALGHAENSLPALLAAVPTGCDGVEFDLRFSRDGLPVIIHDETLARTHGDERAVSELDASELQRLGVPTLTDALAALPDALFLDLELKVPPLPSFFAALRERSMDAGAQLVISSFDDDALREVGVRAPQWSRWLNVESPSAEVRARALALGVDGVSVEKSLLGSEWVADLQAAGLELAVWTLRTREDLAYLSHPGLVAACVEGEAR
;
A
#
# COMPACT_ATOMS: atom_id res chain seq x y z
N MET A 1 1.86 -0.50 -14.55
CA MET A 1 1.36 -0.58 -15.94
C MET A 1 -0.09 -1.06 -16.06
N ALA A 2 -0.67 -1.72 -15.07
CA ALA A 2 -2.11 -2.05 -15.07
C ALA A 2 -3.02 -0.81 -14.85
N ALA A 3 -2.55 0.21 -14.15
CA ALA A 3 -3.30 1.43 -13.85
C ALA A 3 -3.71 2.25 -15.09
N GLN A 4 -2.98 2.16 -16.19
CA GLN A 4 -3.27 2.94 -17.40
C GLN A 4 -4.41 2.38 -18.28
N ALA A 5 -4.87 1.15 -18.04
CA ALA A 5 -5.91 0.52 -18.87
C ALA A 5 -7.32 1.10 -18.63
N ALA A 6 -7.57 1.72 -17.49
CA ALA A 6 -8.91 2.22 -17.11
C ALA A 6 -9.22 3.66 -17.56
N GLY A 7 -8.24 4.43 -18.04
CA GLY A 7 -8.42 5.84 -18.45
C GLY A 7 -8.74 6.81 -17.28
N ARG A 8 -8.67 6.34 -16.04
CA ARG A 8 -8.84 7.10 -14.80
C ARG A 8 -7.91 6.53 -13.72
N PRO A 9 -7.60 7.32 -12.66
CA PRO A 9 -6.83 6.80 -11.51
C PRO A 9 -7.55 5.62 -10.84
N LEU A 10 -6.79 4.63 -10.37
CA LEU A 10 -7.30 3.57 -9.52
C LEU A 10 -7.68 4.14 -8.15
N ARG A 11 -8.80 3.68 -7.59
CA ARG A 11 -9.18 3.94 -6.20
C ARG A 11 -8.85 2.72 -5.36
N LEU A 12 -7.92 2.89 -4.42
CA LEU A 12 -7.46 1.85 -3.52
C LEU A 12 -8.02 2.11 -2.14
N ALA A 13 -8.78 1.16 -1.58
CA ALA A 13 -9.30 1.29 -0.22
C ALA A 13 -8.13 1.23 0.78
N HIS A 14 -7.79 2.38 1.37
CA HIS A 14 -6.67 2.53 2.31
C HIS A 14 -6.94 1.71 3.58
N ARG A 15 -6.09 0.73 3.87
CA ARG A 15 -6.26 -0.28 4.94
C ARG A 15 -7.59 -1.03 4.87
N GLY A 16 -8.15 -1.15 3.66
CA GLY A 16 -9.49 -1.68 3.41
C GLY A 16 -10.62 -0.70 3.74
N VAL A 17 -11.86 -1.19 3.75
CA VAL A 17 -13.06 -0.41 4.14
C VAL A 17 -13.30 -0.60 5.62
N HIS A 18 -12.77 0.31 6.42
CA HIS A 18 -12.82 0.26 7.88
C HIS A 18 -13.66 1.40 8.48
N GLY A 19 -13.99 1.29 9.77
CA GLY A 19 -14.78 2.28 10.49
C GLY A 19 -16.23 2.40 9.99
N GLY A 20 -16.88 3.53 10.29
CA GLY A 20 -18.24 3.83 9.86
C GLY A 20 -19.27 2.79 10.31
N ALA A 21 -20.33 2.58 9.51
CA ALA A 21 -21.42 1.67 9.85
C ALA A 21 -21.02 0.19 9.85
N LEU A 22 -19.95 -0.20 9.16
CA LEU A 22 -19.47 -1.58 9.11
C LEU A 22 -18.69 -1.99 10.36
N GLY A 23 -18.07 -1.02 11.06
CA GLY A 23 -17.34 -1.27 12.30
C GLY A 23 -16.08 -2.13 12.14
N HIS A 24 -15.60 -2.38 10.90
CA HIS A 24 -14.38 -3.17 10.69
C HIS A 24 -13.15 -2.40 11.18
N ALA A 25 -12.21 -3.11 11.78
CA ALA A 25 -10.90 -2.56 12.09
C ALA A 25 -10.09 -2.37 10.79
N GLU A 26 -9.26 -1.31 10.73
CA GLU A 26 -8.29 -1.14 9.65
C GLU A 26 -7.37 -2.36 9.53
N ASN A 27 -6.86 -2.65 8.34
CA ASN A 27 -5.94 -3.77 8.11
C ASN A 27 -6.48 -5.16 8.50
N SER A 28 -7.78 -5.31 8.70
CA SER A 28 -8.41 -6.61 8.98
C SER A 28 -8.94 -7.28 7.72
N LEU A 29 -9.02 -8.61 7.68
CA LEU A 29 -9.61 -9.33 6.54
C LEU A 29 -11.03 -8.86 6.20
N PRO A 30 -11.96 -8.64 7.16
CA PRO A 30 -13.26 -8.07 6.85
C PRO A 30 -13.19 -6.70 6.17
N ALA A 31 -12.25 -5.82 6.59
CA ALA A 31 -12.07 -4.51 5.97
C ALA A 31 -11.55 -4.63 4.51
N LEU A 32 -10.58 -5.51 4.27
CA LEU A 32 -10.04 -5.74 2.93
C LEU A 32 -11.10 -6.33 1.99
N LEU A 33 -11.85 -7.33 2.44
CA LEU A 33 -12.94 -7.94 1.66
C LEU A 33 -14.09 -6.96 1.38
N ALA A 34 -14.38 -6.05 2.30
CA ALA A 34 -15.42 -5.03 2.13
C ALA A 34 -15.09 -4.00 1.02
N ALA A 35 -13.85 -3.92 0.55
CA ALA A 35 -13.48 -3.07 -0.59
C ALA A 35 -14.09 -3.57 -1.92
N VAL A 36 -14.27 -4.87 -2.08
CA VAL A 36 -14.76 -5.49 -3.32
C VAL A 36 -16.13 -4.94 -3.74
N PRO A 37 -17.18 -4.90 -2.90
CA PRO A 37 -18.50 -4.39 -3.29
C PRO A 37 -18.58 -2.85 -3.35
N THR A 38 -17.57 -2.12 -2.89
CA THR A 38 -17.64 -0.63 -2.87
C THR A 38 -17.27 0.02 -4.19
N GLY A 39 -16.81 -0.75 -5.17
CA GLY A 39 -16.36 -0.25 -6.46
C GLY A 39 -14.96 0.39 -6.41
N CYS A 40 -14.18 0.14 -5.37
CA CYS A 40 -12.75 0.36 -5.39
C CYS A 40 -12.07 -0.62 -6.35
N ASP A 41 -11.03 -0.16 -7.03
CA ASP A 41 -10.27 -0.97 -7.98
C ASP A 41 -9.28 -1.90 -7.28
N GLY A 42 -8.97 -1.57 -6.03
CA GLY A 42 -8.01 -2.31 -5.22
C GLY A 42 -8.06 -1.99 -3.75
N VAL A 43 -7.11 -2.55 -3.03
CA VAL A 43 -6.85 -2.29 -1.62
C VAL A 43 -5.40 -1.90 -1.41
N GLU A 44 -5.18 -1.03 -0.46
CA GLU A 44 -3.86 -0.78 0.11
C GLU A 44 -3.86 -1.33 1.55
N PHE A 45 -2.74 -1.92 1.98
CA PHE A 45 -2.55 -2.36 3.35
C PHE A 45 -1.09 -2.45 3.75
N ASP A 46 -0.86 -2.31 5.06
CA ASP A 46 0.46 -2.19 5.67
C ASP A 46 1.03 -3.53 6.11
N LEU A 47 2.33 -3.74 5.88
CA LEU A 47 3.03 -4.98 6.21
C LEU A 47 4.17 -4.78 7.21
N ARG A 48 4.16 -5.59 8.26
CA ARG A 48 5.26 -5.82 9.20
C ARG A 48 5.57 -7.31 9.29
N PHE A 49 6.53 -7.69 10.14
CA PHE A 49 6.91 -9.08 10.34
C PHE A 49 6.76 -9.48 11.80
N SER A 50 6.19 -10.67 12.00
CA SER A 50 6.11 -11.34 13.29
C SER A 50 7.50 -11.80 13.77
N ARG A 51 7.59 -12.23 15.03
CA ARG A 51 8.82 -12.78 15.62
C ARG A 51 9.38 -13.97 14.83
N ASP A 52 8.50 -14.81 14.32
CA ASP A 52 8.86 -15.97 13.48
C ASP A 52 9.04 -15.61 12.00
N GLY A 53 9.06 -14.30 11.67
CA GLY A 53 9.44 -13.78 10.37
C GLY A 53 8.37 -13.91 9.28
N LEU A 54 7.10 -14.07 9.63
CA LEU A 54 6.00 -14.09 8.68
C LEU A 54 5.42 -12.68 8.47
N PRO A 55 5.06 -12.28 7.22
CA PRO A 55 4.45 -10.99 6.96
C PRO A 55 3.01 -10.95 7.50
N VAL A 56 2.73 -9.92 8.31
CA VAL A 56 1.43 -9.67 8.96
C VAL A 56 0.93 -8.29 8.61
N ILE A 57 -0.39 -8.10 8.62
CA ILE A 57 -1.05 -6.89 8.13
C ILE A 57 -1.38 -5.98 9.29
N ILE A 58 -0.55 -4.99 9.52
CA ILE A 58 -0.70 -3.99 10.57
C ILE A 58 0.19 -2.77 10.29
N HIS A 59 -0.34 -1.57 10.56
CA HIS A 59 0.40 -0.31 10.35
C HIS A 59 1.45 -0.07 11.44
N ASP A 60 1.03 -0.11 12.70
CA ASP A 60 1.85 0.33 13.84
C ASP A 60 2.90 -0.73 14.22
N GLU A 61 3.97 -0.29 14.86
CA GLU A 61 5.00 -1.19 15.39
C GLU A 61 4.48 -2.03 16.56
N THR A 62 3.52 -1.48 17.31
CA THR A 62 2.88 -2.15 18.44
C THR A 62 1.39 -2.35 18.19
N LEU A 63 0.77 -3.21 18.98
CA LEU A 63 -0.65 -3.51 18.94
C LEU A 63 -1.51 -2.49 19.73
N ALA A 64 -0.90 -1.50 20.40
CA ALA A 64 -1.54 -0.63 21.38
C ALA A 64 -2.77 0.09 20.84
N ARG A 65 -2.67 0.76 19.68
CA ARG A 65 -3.74 1.60 19.13
C ARG A 65 -4.94 0.78 18.64
N THR A 66 -4.68 -0.34 17.98
CA THR A 66 -5.73 -1.09 17.27
C THR A 66 -6.24 -2.31 18.03
N HIS A 67 -5.44 -2.88 18.94
CA HIS A 67 -5.75 -4.13 19.65
C HIS A 67 -5.67 -4.01 21.19
N GLY A 68 -5.26 -2.84 21.72
CA GLY A 68 -5.19 -2.61 23.17
C GLY A 68 -4.12 -3.45 23.90
N ASP A 69 -3.07 -3.86 23.17
CA ASP A 69 -1.95 -4.67 23.68
C ASP A 69 -0.65 -3.89 23.45
N GLU A 70 0.14 -3.65 24.49
CA GLU A 70 1.35 -2.82 24.41
C GLU A 70 2.54 -3.51 23.71
N ARG A 71 2.44 -4.81 23.45
CA ARG A 71 3.54 -5.59 22.85
C ARG A 71 3.80 -5.16 21.41
N ALA A 72 5.08 -5.23 21.02
CA ALA A 72 5.47 -5.03 19.64
C ALA A 72 5.08 -6.25 18.76
N VAL A 73 4.77 -5.98 17.51
CA VAL A 73 4.46 -7.01 16.50
C VAL A 73 5.61 -8.03 16.40
N SER A 74 6.85 -7.56 16.45
CA SER A 74 8.07 -8.38 16.37
C SER A 74 8.33 -9.26 17.61
N GLU A 75 7.56 -9.10 18.69
CA GLU A 75 7.66 -9.92 19.90
C GLU A 75 6.74 -11.14 19.88
N LEU A 76 5.80 -11.20 18.92
CA LEU A 76 4.77 -12.23 18.83
C LEU A 76 4.92 -13.06 17.57
N ASP A 77 4.66 -14.37 17.68
CA ASP A 77 4.58 -15.25 16.51
C ASP A 77 3.29 -14.94 15.71
N ALA A 78 3.31 -15.21 14.41
CA ALA A 78 2.16 -14.96 13.54
C ALA A 78 0.87 -15.63 14.06
N SER A 79 0.96 -16.83 14.63
CA SER A 79 -0.18 -17.52 15.22
C SER A 79 -0.77 -16.83 16.47
N GLU A 80 0.06 -16.10 17.23
CA GLU A 80 -0.41 -15.27 18.34
C GLU A 80 -1.09 -14.00 17.82
N LEU A 81 -0.51 -13.36 16.81
CA LEU A 81 -1.06 -12.19 16.14
C LEU A 81 -2.42 -12.50 15.50
N GLN A 82 -2.56 -13.64 14.82
CA GLN A 82 -3.85 -14.08 14.27
C GLN A 82 -4.94 -14.27 15.34
N ARG A 83 -4.60 -14.81 16.50
CA ARG A 83 -5.55 -14.91 17.64
C ARG A 83 -5.99 -13.56 18.19
N LEU A 84 -5.18 -12.53 18.01
CA LEU A 84 -5.49 -11.14 18.37
C LEU A 84 -6.23 -10.40 17.24
N GLY A 85 -6.43 -11.02 16.08
CA GLY A 85 -7.15 -10.43 14.95
C GLY A 85 -6.26 -9.78 13.88
N VAL A 86 -4.94 -9.89 13.99
CA VAL A 86 -3.98 -9.42 12.97
C VAL A 86 -3.79 -10.51 11.91
N PRO A 87 -4.22 -10.32 10.66
CA PRO A 87 -4.09 -11.34 9.62
C PRO A 87 -2.66 -11.41 9.08
N THR A 88 -2.30 -12.55 8.51
CA THR A 88 -1.07 -12.69 7.72
C THR A 88 -1.30 -12.23 6.27
N LEU A 89 -0.21 -11.94 5.56
CA LEU A 89 -0.27 -11.70 4.11
C LEU A 89 -0.88 -12.90 3.38
N THR A 90 -0.53 -14.12 3.77
CA THR A 90 -1.08 -15.34 3.17
C THR A 90 -2.59 -15.44 3.33
N ASP A 91 -3.14 -15.07 4.51
CA ASP A 91 -4.59 -15.03 4.73
C ASP A 91 -5.28 -14.05 3.76
N ALA A 92 -4.72 -12.86 3.60
CA ALA A 92 -5.27 -11.85 2.68
C ALA A 92 -5.18 -12.32 1.22
N LEU A 93 -4.02 -12.84 0.81
CA LEU A 93 -3.84 -13.34 -0.55
C LEU A 93 -4.78 -14.50 -0.88
N ALA A 94 -5.09 -15.37 0.07
CA ALA A 94 -6.05 -16.46 -0.12
C ALA A 94 -7.51 -15.99 -0.19
N ALA A 95 -7.84 -14.88 0.47
CA ALA A 95 -9.22 -14.38 0.59
C ALA A 95 -9.60 -13.37 -0.50
N LEU A 96 -8.65 -12.57 -0.98
CA LEU A 96 -8.91 -11.49 -1.95
C LEU A 96 -8.98 -12.03 -3.38
N PRO A 97 -9.89 -11.48 -4.24
CA PRO A 97 -9.96 -11.83 -5.65
C PRO A 97 -8.65 -11.54 -6.40
N ASP A 98 -8.28 -12.40 -7.37
CA ASP A 98 -7.03 -12.24 -8.15
C ASP A 98 -7.03 -10.97 -9.03
N ALA A 99 -8.20 -10.48 -9.42
CA ALA A 99 -8.35 -9.28 -10.22
C ALA A 99 -8.22 -7.97 -9.43
N LEU A 100 -8.18 -8.04 -8.10
CA LEU A 100 -8.09 -6.86 -7.25
C LEU A 100 -6.67 -6.30 -7.27
N PHE A 101 -6.52 -4.99 -7.48
CA PHE A 101 -5.21 -4.34 -7.39
C PHE A 101 -4.74 -4.28 -5.94
N LEU A 102 -3.47 -4.62 -5.70
CA LEU A 102 -2.88 -4.61 -4.36
C LEU A 102 -1.75 -3.57 -4.28
N ASP A 103 -1.87 -2.65 -3.34
CA ASP A 103 -0.75 -1.80 -2.90
C ASP A 103 -0.30 -2.32 -1.53
N LEU A 104 0.91 -2.88 -1.48
CA LEU A 104 1.49 -3.48 -0.28
C LEU A 104 2.54 -2.53 0.30
N GLU A 105 2.16 -1.78 1.34
CA GLU A 105 3.10 -0.88 2.00
C GLU A 105 4.00 -1.63 2.97
N LEU A 106 5.29 -1.69 2.69
CA LEU A 106 6.30 -2.23 3.59
C LEU A 106 6.72 -1.17 4.62
N LYS A 107 6.48 -1.46 5.91
CA LYS A 107 6.90 -0.59 7.02
C LYS A 107 8.35 -0.82 7.44
N VAL A 108 8.93 -1.93 7.01
CA VAL A 108 10.31 -2.36 7.28
C VAL A 108 10.83 -3.17 6.10
N PRO A 109 12.17 -3.35 5.94
CA PRO A 109 12.72 -4.20 4.88
C PRO A 109 12.14 -5.61 4.88
N PRO A 110 11.81 -6.16 3.69
CA PRO A 110 11.12 -7.45 3.59
C PRO A 110 12.01 -8.65 3.89
N LEU A 111 11.45 -9.64 4.58
CA LEU A 111 12.07 -10.93 4.82
C LEU A 111 11.79 -11.92 3.66
N PRO A 112 12.55 -13.04 3.55
CA PRO A 112 12.34 -14.03 2.49
C PRO A 112 10.92 -14.59 2.37
N SER A 113 10.21 -14.70 3.49
CA SER A 113 8.80 -15.14 3.58
C SER A 113 7.83 -14.26 2.79
N PHE A 114 8.06 -12.95 2.72
CA PHE A 114 7.28 -12.02 1.90
C PHE A 114 7.31 -12.41 0.41
N PHE A 115 8.52 -12.63 -0.11
CA PHE A 115 8.70 -13.03 -1.50
C PHE A 115 8.12 -14.41 -1.78
N ALA A 116 8.20 -15.34 -0.81
CA ALA A 116 7.62 -16.68 -0.93
C ALA A 116 6.09 -16.60 -1.04
N ALA A 117 5.43 -15.86 -0.15
CA ALA A 117 3.98 -15.70 -0.16
C ALA A 117 3.43 -15.14 -1.48
N LEU A 118 4.09 -14.12 -2.05
CA LEU A 118 3.69 -13.54 -3.33
C LEU A 118 3.92 -14.47 -4.53
N ARG A 119 4.99 -15.27 -4.52
CA ARG A 119 5.24 -16.27 -5.57
C ARG A 119 4.22 -17.41 -5.55
N GLU A 120 3.81 -17.86 -4.36
CA GLU A 120 2.79 -18.91 -4.23
C GLU A 120 1.47 -18.50 -4.87
N ARG A 121 1.11 -17.21 -4.83
CA ARG A 121 -0.05 -16.66 -5.53
C ARG A 121 0.20 -16.35 -7.01
N SER A 122 1.35 -16.72 -7.57
CA SER A 122 1.70 -16.39 -8.97
C SER A 122 1.65 -14.89 -9.28
N MET A 123 2.02 -14.05 -8.31
CA MET A 123 2.15 -12.60 -8.49
C MET A 123 3.41 -12.28 -9.29
N ASP A 124 3.39 -12.68 -10.56
CA ASP A 124 4.49 -12.47 -11.51
C ASP A 124 4.36 -11.13 -12.25
N ALA A 125 5.27 -10.89 -13.19
CA ALA A 125 5.25 -9.69 -14.04
C ALA A 125 3.90 -9.51 -14.72
N GLY A 126 3.27 -8.35 -14.50
CA GLY A 126 1.92 -8.02 -15.00
C GLY A 126 0.81 -8.24 -13.97
N ALA A 127 1.12 -8.72 -12.78
CA ALA A 127 0.18 -8.76 -11.66
C ALA A 127 -0.32 -7.34 -11.33
N GLN A 128 -1.56 -7.29 -10.80
CA GLN A 128 -2.13 -6.04 -10.29
C GLN A 128 -1.56 -5.74 -8.90
N LEU A 129 -0.26 -5.41 -8.85
CA LEU A 129 0.52 -5.28 -7.64
C LEU A 129 1.49 -4.10 -7.74
N VAL A 130 1.58 -3.34 -6.68
CA VAL A 130 2.68 -2.42 -6.39
C VAL A 130 3.18 -2.64 -4.96
N ILE A 131 4.47 -2.48 -4.75
CA ILE A 131 5.07 -2.44 -3.43
C ILE A 131 5.42 -1.00 -3.12
N SER A 132 4.84 -0.45 -2.07
CA SER A 132 5.13 0.92 -1.64
C SER A 132 5.87 0.95 -0.31
N SER A 133 6.64 1.99 -0.07
CA SER A 133 7.33 2.20 1.21
C SER A 133 7.86 3.62 1.36
N PHE A 134 7.97 4.10 2.61
CA PHE A 134 8.78 5.25 2.99
C PHE A 134 10.27 4.89 3.16
N ASP A 135 10.58 3.59 3.32
CA ASP A 135 11.91 3.05 3.60
C ASP A 135 12.65 2.67 2.31
N ASP A 136 13.80 3.33 2.07
CA ASP A 136 14.65 3.08 0.90
C ASP A 136 15.22 1.66 0.87
N ASP A 137 15.55 1.11 2.03
CA ASP A 137 16.13 -0.23 2.10
C ASP A 137 15.08 -1.29 1.75
N ALA A 138 13.82 -1.07 2.14
CA ALA A 138 12.71 -1.91 1.73
C ALA A 138 12.54 -1.90 0.20
N LEU A 139 12.50 -0.73 -0.43
CA LEU A 139 12.35 -0.62 -1.88
C LEU A 139 13.56 -1.16 -2.65
N ARG A 140 14.77 -0.97 -2.11
CA ARG A 140 16.00 -1.50 -2.69
C ARG A 140 16.03 -3.03 -2.67
N GLU A 141 15.67 -3.64 -1.52
CA GLU A 141 15.61 -5.10 -1.38
C GLU A 141 14.59 -5.72 -2.35
N VAL A 142 13.39 -5.09 -2.50
CA VAL A 142 12.40 -5.52 -3.50
C VAL A 142 12.97 -5.42 -4.91
N GLY A 143 13.62 -4.30 -5.25
CA GLY A 143 14.23 -4.08 -6.57
C GLY A 143 15.30 -5.10 -6.94
N VAL A 144 16.06 -5.58 -5.94
CA VAL A 144 17.09 -6.62 -6.15
C VAL A 144 16.45 -8.01 -6.31
N ARG A 145 15.46 -8.36 -5.49
CA ARG A 145 14.91 -9.73 -5.42
C ARG A 145 13.72 -9.99 -6.32
N ALA A 146 13.01 -8.94 -6.71
CA ALA A 146 11.82 -9.00 -7.55
C ALA A 146 11.74 -7.77 -8.47
N PRO A 147 12.70 -7.56 -9.40
CA PRO A 147 12.78 -6.37 -10.25
C PRO A 147 11.57 -6.21 -11.19
N GLN A 148 10.77 -7.25 -11.36
CA GLN A 148 9.55 -7.24 -12.17
C GLN A 148 8.34 -6.62 -11.44
N TRP A 149 8.37 -6.44 -10.11
CA TRP A 149 7.29 -5.82 -9.35
C TRP A 149 7.43 -4.30 -9.37
N SER A 150 6.33 -3.61 -9.66
CA SER A 150 6.29 -2.15 -9.57
C SER A 150 6.51 -1.69 -8.14
N ARG A 151 7.22 -0.55 -8.00
CA ARG A 151 7.57 0.02 -6.69
C ARG A 151 7.26 1.50 -6.66
N TRP A 152 6.63 1.97 -5.58
CA TRP A 152 6.40 3.39 -5.32
C TRP A 152 7.10 3.85 -4.04
N LEU A 153 7.75 5.00 -4.12
CA LEU A 153 8.32 5.69 -2.98
C LEU A 153 7.24 6.56 -2.34
N ASN A 154 6.89 6.28 -1.06
CA ASN A 154 5.95 7.11 -0.30
C ASN A 154 6.64 8.37 0.22
N VAL A 155 5.96 9.53 0.12
CA VAL A 155 6.51 10.84 0.46
C VAL A 155 5.49 11.71 1.17
N GLU A 156 5.83 12.18 2.38
CA GLU A 156 5.00 13.09 3.18
C GLU A 156 5.26 14.58 2.90
N SER A 157 6.49 14.91 2.54
CA SER A 157 6.94 16.29 2.40
C SER A 157 7.77 16.50 1.15
N PRO A 158 7.65 17.65 0.48
CA PRO A 158 8.46 17.96 -0.68
C PRO A 158 9.92 18.15 -0.26
N SER A 159 10.83 17.52 -1.00
CA SER A 159 12.27 17.72 -0.87
C SER A 159 12.91 17.69 -2.24
N ALA A 160 13.91 18.55 -2.45
CA ALA A 160 14.69 18.55 -3.68
C ALA A 160 15.41 17.22 -3.95
N GLU A 161 15.61 16.42 -2.91
CA GLU A 161 16.29 15.13 -2.97
C GLU A 161 15.38 13.98 -3.43
N VAL A 162 14.05 14.10 -3.28
CA VAL A 162 13.10 13.00 -3.55
C VAL A 162 13.22 12.48 -4.98
N ARG A 163 13.34 13.38 -5.97
CA ARG A 163 13.52 12.98 -7.37
C ARG A 163 14.80 12.16 -7.56
N ALA A 164 15.92 12.64 -7.02
CA ALA A 164 17.20 11.93 -7.12
C ALA A 164 17.13 10.58 -6.38
N ARG A 165 16.49 10.55 -5.21
CA ARG A 165 16.26 9.36 -4.40
C ARG A 165 15.40 8.32 -5.16
N ALA A 166 14.27 8.73 -5.75
CA ALA A 166 13.41 7.86 -6.52
C ALA A 166 14.15 7.25 -7.75
N LEU A 167 14.88 8.08 -8.48
CA LEU A 167 15.68 7.63 -9.63
C LEU A 167 16.82 6.69 -9.21
N ALA A 168 17.50 6.96 -8.10
CA ALA A 168 18.57 6.10 -7.59
C ALA A 168 18.05 4.73 -7.10
N LEU A 169 16.84 4.69 -6.54
CA LEU A 169 16.15 3.46 -6.16
C LEU A 169 15.60 2.71 -7.38
N GLY A 170 15.44 3.38 -8.53
CA GLY A 170 14.85 2.80 -9.72
C GLY A 170 13.39 2.42 -9.51
N VAL A 171 12.64 3.20 -8.71
CA VAL A 171 11.20 2.99 -8.51
C VAL A 171 10.41 3.49 -9.71
N ASP A 172 9.23 2.92 -9.94
CA ASP A 172 8.37 3.29 -11.06
C ASP A 172 7.60 4.59 -10.80
N GLY A 173 7.37 4.92 -9.53
CA GLY A 173 6.60 6.11 -9.16
C GLY A 173 6.81 6.58 -7.73
N VAL A 174 6.05 7.62 -7.40
CA VAL A 174 5.98 8.20 -6.07
C VAL A 174 4.52 8.28 -5.62
N SER A 175 4.27 8.02 -4.33
CA SER A 175 2.97 8.17 -3.71
C SER A 175 3.06 9.29 -2.68
N VAL A 176 2.35 10.40 -2.93
CA VAL A 176 2.51 11.66 -2.20
C VAL A 176 1.29 11.98 -1.33
N GLU A 177 1.50 12.72 -0.24
CA GLU A 177 0.41 13.30 0.54
C GLU A 177 -0.39 14.30 -0.34
N LYS A 178 -1.71 14.28 -0.23
CA LYS A 178 -2.63 14.98 -1.15
C LYS A 178 -2.42 16.50 -1.24
N SER A 179 -1.94 17.16 -0.19
CA SER A 179 -1.68 18.60 -0.21
C SER A 179 -0.52 18.99 -1.13
N LEU A 180 0.30 18.03 -1.54
CA LEU A 180 1.41 18.25 -2.46
C LEU A 180 1.00 18.25 -3.93
N LEU A 181 -0.20 17.73 -4.26
CA LEU A 181 -0.71 17.74 -5.62
C LEU A 181 -0.87 19.17 -6.15
N GLY A 182 -0.49 19.37 -7.42
CA GLY A 182 -0.53 20.69 -8.07
C GLY A 182 0.67 21.56 -7.79
N SER A 183 1.65 21.13 -7.00
CA SER A 183 2.91 21.84 -6.83
C SER A 183 3.85 21.67 -8.04
N GLU A 184 4.73 22.64 -8.27
CA GLU A 184 5.79 22.52 -9.28
C GLU A 184 6.69 21.29 -9.00
N TRP A 185 6.90 20.97 -7.74
CA TRP A 185 7.66 19.81 -7.32
C TRP A 185 7.06 18.47 -7.82
N VAL A 186 5.74 18.32 -7.79
CA VAL A 186 5.06 17.15 -8.36
C VAL A 186 5.21 17.12 -9.87
N ALA A 187 5.09 18.28 -10.54
CA ALA A 187 5.31 18.36 -11.98
C ALA A 187 6.73 17.94 -12.39
N ASP A 188 7.76 18.26 -11.59
CA ASP A 188 9.14 17.81 -11.81
C ASP A 188 9.30 16.29 -11.68
N LEU A 189 8.58 15.65 -10.75
CA LEU A 189 8.59 14.19 -10.62
C LEU A 189 7.95 13.52 -11.85
N GLN A 190 6.82 14.03 -12.31
CA GLN A 190 6.15 13.54 -13.52
C GLN A 190 7.00 13.75 -14.78
N ALA A 191 7.68 14.90 -14.90
CA ALA A 191 8.59 15.18 -15.99
C ALA A 191 9.81 14.24 -16.01
N ALA A 192 10.17 13.66 -14.86
CA ALA A 192 11.19 12.62 -14.77
C ALA A 192 10.67 11.22 -15.18
N GLY A 193 9.40 11.09 -15.57
CA GLY A 193 8.78 9.83 -15.97
C GLY A 193 8.27 8.98 -14.83
N LEU A 194 8.21 9.52 -13.61
CA LEU A 194 7.67 8.80 -12.44
C LEU A 194 6.14 8.80 -12.46
N GLU A 195 5.54 7.66 -12.19
CA GLU A 195 4.11 7.54 -11.90
C GLU A 195 3.77 8.34 -10.63
N LEU A 196 2.55 8.87 -10.59
CA LEU A 196 2.05 9.62 -9.44
C LEU A 196 0.87 8.90 -8.81
N ALA A 197 0.99 8.56 -7.54
CA ALA A 197 -0.12 8.14 -6.68
C ALA A 197 -0.32 9.15 -5.54
N VAL A 198 -1.47 9.14 -4.90
CA VAL A 198 -1.82 10.08 -3.83
C VAL A 198 -2.48 9.38 -2.65
N TRP A 199 -2.23 9.88 -1.44
CA TRP A 199 -2.86 9.43 -0.19
C TRP A 199 -3.10 10.62 0.77
N THR A 200 -4.04 10.59 1.66
CA THR A 200 -5.24 9.77 1.65
C THR A 200 -6.43 10.69 1.37
N LEU A 201 -7.24 10.38 0.39
CA LEU A 201 -8.47 11.11 0.10
C LEU A 201 -9.58 10.60 1.03
N ARG A 202 -10.24 11.50 1.77
CA ARG A 202 -11.22 11.13 2.83
C ARG A 202 -12.60 11.70 2.63
N THR A 203 -12.69 12.85 1.98
CA THR A 203 -13.96 13.59 1.83
C THR A 203 -14.44 13.61 0.38
N ARG A 204 -15.68 14.01 0.14
CA ARG A 204 -16.20 14.22 -1.22
C ARG A 204 -15.45 15.30 -1.98
N GLU A 205 -15.00 16.32 -1.27
CA GLU A 205 -14.19 17.41 -1.84
C GLU A 205 -12.85 16.89 -2.35
N ASP A 206 -12.27 15.92 -1.64
CA ASP A 206 -11.01 15.29 -2.04
C ASP A 206 -11.11 14.55 -3.39
N LEU A 207 -12.32 14.16 -3.83
CA LEU A 207 -12.50 13.53 -5.14
C LEU A 207 -12.06 14.41 -6.31
N ALA A 208 -11.99 15.73 -6.11
CA ALA A 208 -11.46 16.65 -7.11
C ALA A 208 -10.00 16.32 -7.49
N TYR A 209 -9.21 15.77 -6.57
CA TYR A 209 -7.83 15.36 -6.83
C TYR A 209 -7.72 14.24 -7.87
N LEU A 210 -8.75 13.39 -8.03
CA LEU A 210 -8.76 12.34 -9.05
C LEU A 210 -8.70 12.87 -10.48
N SER A 211 -8.97 14.17 -10.68
CA SER A 211 -8.85 14.83 -11.99
C SER A 211 -7.44 15.34 -12.27
N HIS A 212 -6.48 15.14 -11.34
CA HIS A 212 -5.11 15.60 -11.53
C HIS A 212 -4.45 14.88 -12.71
N PRO A 213 -3.87 15.62 -13.69
CA PRO A 213 -3.24 15.01 -14.86
C PRO A 213 -2.09 14.07 -14.46
N GLY A 214 -2.10 12.86 -15.02
CA GLY A 214 -1.05 11.87 -14.79
C GLY A 214 -1.13 11.14 -13.45
N LEU A 215 -2.18 11.36 -12.64
CA LEU A 215 -2.43 10.55 -11.46
C LEU A 215 -2.81 9.13 -11.88
N VAL A 216 -2.13 8.12 -11.32
CA VAL A 216 -2.39 6.70 -11.65
C VAL A 216 -3.23 6.00 -10.58
N ALA A 217 -3.11 6.40 -9.32
CA ALA A 217 -3.85 5.80 -8.21
C ALA A 217 -4.07 6.78 -7.05
N ALA A 218 -5.08 6.51 -6.24
CA ALA A 218 -5.37 7.23 -5.00
C ALA A 218 -5.82 6.25 -3.91
N CYS A 219 -5.21 6.35 -2.73
CA CYS A 219 -5.70 5.72 -1.52
C CYS A 219 -6.89 6.51 -0.99
N VAL A 220 -8.03 5.83 -0.81
CA VAL A 220 -9.31 6.46 -0.45
C VAL A 220 -9.90 5.88 0.84
N GLU A 221 -10.51 6.75 1.64
CA GLU A 221 -11.24 6.40 2.86
C GLU A 221 -12.58 7.14 2.93
N GLY A 222 -13.44 6.77 3.88
CA GLY A 222 -14.63 7.53 4.24
C GLY A 222 -15.54 7.82 3.05
N GLU A 223 -15.84 9.09 2.82
CA GLU A 223 -16.75 9.57 1.77
C GLU A 223 -16.09 9.61 0.37
N ALA A 224 -14.77 9.45 0.26
CA ALA A 224 -14.04 9.42 -1.01
C ALA A 224 -14.03 8.03 -1.67
N ARG A 225 -14.59 7.01 -1.01
CA ARG A 225 -14.69 5.63 -1.54
C ARG A 225 -15.72 5.49 -2.63
#